data_81db7663107cbcb6b5f5dc6920a34007
#
_entry.id   81db7663107cbcb6b5f5dc6920a34007
#
_cell.length_a   1.000
_cell.length_b   1.000
_cell.length_c   1.000
_cell.angle_alpha   90.00
_cell.angle_beta   90.00
_cell.angle_gamma   90.00
#
_symmetry.space_group_name_H-M   'P 1'
#
loop_
_entity.id
_entity.type
_entity.pdbx_description
1 polymer ?
#
loop_
_entity_poly.entity_id
_entity_poly.type
_entity_poly.pdbx_seq_one_letter_code
_entity_poly.pdbx_strand_id
1 'polypeptide(L)'
;MEKKPFVTKSQVEEIVKTYPTPFHLYDEKGIRENAKKVKEAFAWNPGFREYFAVKATPNPYILKILQEYDMGCDCSSYTELMLAKSCGFDGKHIMFSSNDTPAEEFAYADELGAIINLDDFTHIDFLEETIGHIPETISCRYNPGGVFELSNGIMDNPGDSKYGMTKDQLIEAFKILKDKGAKHFGVHAFLASNTVTNEYYPKLAGELFELIVELKEKTGCDIRFVNLSGGVGIPYTPDKEPNDIAVIGEGVHKNFDEILVPAGLGDVSIYTEMGRFMLGPYGCLVTKAIHEKHIYKEYIGVDACAANLMRPAIYGAYHHITVLGKENAPCDHVYDVTGSLCENCDKFAVDRKLPEIDMGDYLVIHDTGAHGFSMGYNYNGRLRSAELLLKEDGSVKMIRRAETPEDYFATFDCFDDIRITK
;
A
#
# COMPACT_ATOMS: atom_id res chain seq x y z
N MET A 1 19.45 -4.62 -9.57
CA MET A 1 18.98 -3.77 -10.71
C MET A 1 19.40 -2.32 -10.47
N GLU A 2 19.91 -1.61 -11.50
CA GLU A 2 20.23 -0.18 -11.37
C GLU A 2 18.95 0.64 -11.13
N LYS A 3 18.94 1.45 -10.06
CA LYS A 3 17.83 2.36 -9.74
C LYS A 3 17.99 3.64 -10.56
N LYS A 4 17.08 3.87 -11.49
CA LYS A 4 17.06 5.10 -12.30
C LYS A 4 15.83 5.92 -11.98
N PRO A 5 15.95 7.25 -11.78
CA PRO A 5 14.79 8.11 -11.63
C PRO A 5 14.01 8.18 -12.95
N PHE A 6 12.68 8.20 -12.84
CA PHE A 6 11.80 8.42 -14.01
C PHE A 6 11.68 9.90 -14.40
N VAL A 7 12.37 10.78 -13.70
CA VAL A 7 12.40 12.23 -13.91
C VAL A 7 13.85 12.69 -14.05
N THR A 8 14.11 13.62 -14.96
CA THR A 8 15.42 14.20 -15.20
C THR A 8 15.64 15.50 -14.41
N LYS A 9 16.91 15.92 -14.26
CA LYS A 9 17.24 17.21 -13.63
C LYS A 9 16.50 18.38 -14.28
N SER A 10 16.51 18.47 -15.61
CA SER A 10 15.83 19.55 -16.33
C SER A 10 14.31 19.58 -16.13
N GLN A 11 13.67 18.41 -16.01
CA GLN A 11 12.25 18.33 -15.68
C GLN A 11 12.00 18.81 -14.26
N VAL A 12 12.82 18.41 -13.27
CA VAL A 12 12.69 18.92 -11.90
C VAL A 12 12.91 20.42 -11.83
N GLU A 13 13.91 20.96 -12.52
CA GLU A 13 14.17 22.40 -12.62
C GLU A 13 12.98 23.19 -13.21
N GLU A 14 12.22 22.57 -14.11
CA GLU A 14 11.00 23.18 -14.65
C GLU A 14 9.83 23.06 -13.64
N ILE A 15 9.65 21.92 -13.01
CA ILE A 15 8.61 21.66 -12.03
C ILE A 15 8.72 22.64 -10.84
N VAL A 16 9.92 22.87 -10.34
CA VAL A 16 10.15 23.70 -9.14
C VAL A 16 9.86 25.18 -9.37
N LYS A 17 9.76 25.65 -10.62
CA LYS A 17 9.32 27.00 -10.92
C LYS A 17 7.86 27.24 -10.48
N THR A 18 7.06 26.17 -10.44
CA THR A 18 5.64 26.23 -10.07
C THR A 18 5.38 25.56 -8.72
N TYR A 19 6.03 24.44 -8.44
CA TYR A 19 5.83 23.63 -7.26
C TYR A 19 7.16 23.47 -6.50
N PRO A 20 7.36 24.21 -5.41
CA PRO A 20 8.62 24.14 -4.66
C PRO A 20 8.82 22.75 -4.02
N THR A 21 10.08 22.35 -3.84
CA THR A 21 10.45 21.17 -3.04
C THR A 21 10.15 21.39 -1.55
N PRO A 22 9.92 20.31 -0.76
CA PRO A 22 9.81 18.94 -1.20
C PRO A 22 8.45 18.63 -1.79
N PHE A 23 8.37 17.64 -2.69
CA PHE A 23 7.09 17.10 -3.17
C PHE A 23 7.23 15.62 -3.51
N HIS A 24 6.12 14.88 -3.40
CA HIS A 24 6.01 13.54 -3.97
C HIS A 24 5.64 13.64 -5.45
N LEU A 25 6.32 12.88 -6.29
CA LEU A 25 6.06 12.80 -7.73
C LEU A 25 5.73 11.37 -8.11
N TYR A 26 4.62 11.18 -8.83
CA TYR A 26 4.17 9.88 -9.33
C TYR A 26 4.30 9.81 -10.85
N ASP A 27 4.68 8.64 -11.37
CA ASP A 27 4.80 8.34 -12.80
C ASP A 27 3.51 7.69 -13.31
N GLU A 28 2.66 8.46 -14.00
CA GLU A 28 1.40 7.94 -14.56
C GLU A 28 1.64 6.77 -15.52
N LYS A 29 2.64 6.89 -16.39
CA LYS A 29 2.96 5.85 -17.36
C LYS A 29 3.34 4.53 -16.69
N GLY A 30 4.25 4.59 -15.72
CA GLY A 30 4.68 3.41 -14.98
C GLY A 30 3.53 2.75 -14.20
N ILE A 31 2.64 3.55 -13.58
CA ILE A 31 1.44 3.06 -12.90
C ILE A 31 0.53 2.31 -13.87
N ARG A 32 0.25 2.88 -15.04
CA ARG A 32 -0.60 2.26 -16.07
C ARG A 32 -0.02 0.97 -16.61
N GLU A 33 1.27 0.96 -16.93
CA GLU A 33 1.97 -0.22 -17.41
C GLU A 33 1.94 -1.36 -16.39
N ASN A 34 2.13 -1.03 -15.10
CA ASN A 34 2.09 -2.03 -14.04
C ASN A 34 0.69 -2.57 -13.79
N ALA A 35 -0.33 -1.71 -13.79
CA ALA A 35 -1.73 -2.13 -13.69
C ALA A 35 -2.11 -3.12 -14.80
N LYS A 36 -1.66 -2.85 -16.03
CA LYS A 36 -1.87 -3.76 -17.16
C LYS A 36 -1.16 -5.09 -16.95
N LYS A 37 0.12 -5.10 -16.53
CA LYS A 37 0.89 -6.32 -16.25
C LYS A 37 0.22 -7.20 -15.19
N VAL A 38 -0.28 -6.60 -14.11
CA VAL A 38 -0.99 -7.35 -13.05
C VAL A 38 -2.26 -7.99 -13.61
N LYS A 39 -3.05 -7.24 -14.38
CA LYS A 39 -4.27 -7.78 -15.01
C LYS A 39 -3.96 -8.92 -15.98
N GLU A 40 -2.91 -8.79 -16.78
CA GLU A 40 -2.48 -9.83 -17.73
C GLU A 40 -1.99 -11.10 -17.02
N ALA A 41 -1.24 -10.96 -15.92
CA ALA A 41 -0.70 -12.08 -15.16
C ALA A 41 -1.78 -13.01 -14.57
N PHE A 42 -2.96 -12.47 -14.29
CA PHE A 42 -4.09 -13.22 -13.72
C PHE A 42 -5.27 -13.37 -14.71
N ALA A 43 -5.08 -13.06 -15.99
CA ALA A 43 -6.15 -13.14 -17.00
C ALA A 43 -6.72 -14.54 -17.22
N TRP A 44 -6.02 -15.59 -16.76
CA TRP A 44 -6.48 -16.98 -16.76
C TRP A 44 -7.69 -17.20 -15.83
N ASN A 45 -7.88 -16.36 -14.79
CA ASN A 45 -9.03 -16.41 -13.88
C ASN A 45 -10.03 -15.31 -14.27
N PRO A 46 -11.19 -15.66 -14.87
CA PRO A 46 -12.18 -14.66 -15.34
C PRO A 46 -12.75 -13.78 -14.22
N GLY A 47 -12.70 -14.27 -12.98
CA GLY A 47 -13.17 -13.54 -11.80
C GLY A 47 -12.10 -12.69 -11.11
N PHE A 48 -10.86 -12.71 -11.62
CA PHE A 48 -9.75 -11.98 -10.99
C PHE A 48 -10.05 -10.50 -10.80
N ARG A 49 -9.70 -9.99 -9.62
CA ARG A 49 -9.71 -8.54 -9.34
C ARG A 49 -8.59 -8.17 -8.37
N GLU A 50 -7.84 -7.15 -8.75
CA GLU A 50 -7.00 -6.40 -7.83
C GLU A 50 -7.85 -5.36 -7.11
N TYR A 51 -7.87 -5.37 -5.78
CA TYR A 51 -8.40 -4.33 -4.93
C TYR A 51 -7.23 -3.53 -4.37
N PHE A 52 -6.94 -2.40 -4.99
CA PHE A 52 -5.80 -1.59 -4.55
C PHE A 52 -5.93 -1.18 -3.08
N ALA A 53 -4.92 -1.50 -2.27
CA ALA A 53 -4.89 -1.11 -0.85
C ALA A 53 -4.81 0.42 -0.72
N VAL A 54 -5.93 1.07 -0.42
CA VAL A 54 -6.07 2.55 -0.41
C VAL A 54 -5.06 3.18 0.56
N LYS A 55 -4.80 2.55 1.70
CA LYS A 55 -3.80 3.00 2.69
C LYS A 55 -2.39 3.21 2.12
N ALA A 56 -2.05 2.56 1.03
CA ALA A 56 -0.75 2.71 0.40
C ALA A 56 -0.58 4.09 -0.23
N THR A 57 -1.64 4.60 -0.90
CA THR A 57 -1.64 5.92 -1.54
C THR A 57 -3.08 6.43 -1.70
N PRO A 58 -3.67 7.04 -0.65
CA PRO A 58 -5.05 7.50 -0.64
C PRO A 58 -5.21 8.79 -1.46
N ASN A 59 -5.15 8.68 -2.77
CA ASN A 59 -5.25 9.80 -3.69
C ASN A 59 -6.28 9.53 -4.80
N PRO A 60 -7.32 10.38 -4.98
CA PRO A 60 -8.41 10.13 -5.92
C PRO A 60 -7.95 10.05 -7.38
N TYR A 61 -6.89 10.77 -7.75
CA TYR A 61 -6.36 10.69 -9.13
C TYR A 61 -5.72 9.33 -9.41
N ILE A 62 -4.99 8.79 -8.44
CA ILE A 62 -4.37 7.45 -8.55
C ILE A 62 -5.47 6.38 -8.59
N LEU A 63 -6.47 6.45 -7.69
CA LEU A 63 -7.57 5.50 -7.67
C LEU A 63 -8.33 5.48 -9.01
N LYS A 64 -8.57 6.65 -9.63
CA LYS A 64 -9.22 6.73 -10.94
C LYS A 64 -8.39 6.14 -12.08
N ILE A 65 -7.06 6.27 -12.04
CA ILE A 65 -6.20 5.58 -13.02
C ILE A 65 -6.36 4.06 -12.89
N LEU A 66 -6.35 3.52 -11.68
CA LEU A 66 -6.50 2.08 -11.45
C LEU A 66 -7.90 1.59 -11.80
N GLN A 67 -8.94 2.40 -11.60
CA GLN A 67 -10.32 2.11 -11.99
C GLN A 67 -10.46 1.86 -13.52
N GLU A 68 -9.68 2.53 -14.35
CA GLU A 68 -9.69 2.32 -15.81
C GLU A 68 -9.26 0.88 -16.19
N TYR A 69 -8.60 0.17 -15.29
CA TYR A 69 -8.18 -1.23 -15.44
C TYR A 69 -9.12 -2.22 -14.72
N ASP A 70 -10.33 -1.79 -14.33
CA ASP A 70 -11.32 -2.59 -13.58
C ASP A 70 -10.81 -3.05 -12.21
N MET A 71 -9.90 -2.30 -11.60
CA MET A 71 -9.42 -2.54 -10.25
C MET A 71 -10.38 -1.93 -9.23
N GLY A 72 -10.52 -2.58 -8.09
CA GLY A 72 -11.30 -2.10 -6.95
C GLY A 72 -10.44 -1.38 -5.91
N CYS A 73 -11.06 -1.06 -4.78
CA CYS A 73 -10.41 -0.49 -3.60
C CYS A 73 -10.52 -1.46 -2.41
N ASP A 74 -9.39 -1.76 -1.77
CA ASP A 74 -9.37 -2.31 -0.42
C ASP A 74 -9.31 -1.13 0.56
N CYS A 75 -10.38 -0.96 1.35
CA CYS A 75 -10.55 0.09 2.33
C CYS A 75 -10.45 -0.49 3.74
N SER A 76 -9.80 0.22 4.65
CA SER A 76 -9.60 -0.18 6.05
C SER A 76 -10.06 0.86 7.07
N SER A 77 -10.82 1.88 6.63
CA SER A 77 -11.40 2.90 7.51
C SER A 77 -12.57 3.63 6.86
N TYR A 78 -13.34 4.35 7.67
CA TYR A 78 -14.46 5.19 7.23
C TYR A 78 -14.06 6.18 6.14
N THR A 79 -12.93 6.87 6.32
CA THR A 79 -12.47 7.89 5.37
C THR A 79 -11.97 7.29 4.06
N GLU A 80 -11.42 6.08 4.07
CA GLU A 80 -11.07 5.36 2.83
C GLU A 80 -12.31 4.91 2.06
N LEU A 81 -13.37 4.47 2.75
CA LEU A 81 -14.68 4.20 2.13
C LEU A 81 -15.27 5.46 1.49
N MET A 82 -15.23 6.61 2.19
CA MET A 82 -15.66 7.90 1.63
C MET A 82 -14.86 8.28 0.37
N LEU A 83 -13.54 8.06 0.40
CA LEU A 83 -12.68 8.33 -0.74
C LEU A 83 -13.02 7.42 -1.92
N ALA A 84 -13.19 6.13 -1.70
CA ALA A 84 -13.61 5.18 -2.73
C ALA A 84 -14.96 5.58 -3.36
N LYS A 85 -15.97 5.89 -2.54
CA LYS A 85 -17.28 6.41 -3.00
C LYS A 85 -17.13 7.68 -3.84
N SER A 86 -16.31 8.63 -3.40
CA SER A 86 -16.07 9.89 -4.12
C SER A 86 -15.41 9.69 -5.49
N CYS A 87 -14.67 8.59 -5.66
CA CYS A 87 -14.09 8.19 -6.93
C CYS A 87 -15.06 7.39 -7.82
N GLY A 88 -16.26 7.06 -7.34
CA GLY A 88 -17.28 6.32 -8.08
C GLY A 88 -17.14 4.80 -7.96
N PHE A 89 -16.42 4.31 -6.95
CA PHE A 89 -16.46 2.89 -6.60
C PHE A 89 -17.70 2.57 -5.78
N ASP A 90 -18.26 1.40 -5.97
CA ASP A 90 -19.42 0.89 -5.26
C ASP A 90 -19.45 -0.64 -5.23
N GLY A 91 -20.29 -1.20 -4.36
CA GLY A 91 -20.61 -2.61 -4.31
C GLY A 91 -19.37 -3.51 -4.36
N LYS A 92 -19.37 -4.44 -5.27
CA LYS A 92 -18.30 -5.44 -5.46
C LYS A 92 -16.93 -4.88 -5.85
N HIS A 93 -16.83 -3.57 -6.09
CA HIS A 93 -15.53 -2.91 -6.35
C HIS A 93 -14.89 -2.36 -5.08
N ILE A 94 -15.51 -2.55 -3.92
CA ILE A 94 -14.95 -2.19 -2.62
C ILE A 94 -14.83 -3.47 -1.78
N MET A 95 -13.61 -3.79 -1.38
CA MET A 95 -13.31 -4.71 -0.29
C MET A 95 -13.14 -3.87 0.97
N PHE A 96 -13.77 -4.26 2.06
CA PHE A 96 -13.60 -3.61 3.36
C PHE A 96 -12.91 -4.57 4.32
N SER A 97 -11.60 -4.38 4.49
CA SER A 97 -10.73 -5.21 5.34
C SER A 97 -10.18 -4.34 6.48
N SER A 98 -10.90 -4.31 7.58
CA SER A 98 -10.54 -3.56 8.80
C SER A 98 -10.34 -4.51 9.97
N ASN A 99 -9.70 -4.03 11.02
CA ASN A 99 -9.54 -4.75 12.28
C ASN A 99 -9.93 -3.84 13.46
N ASP A 100 -10.41 -4.42 14.56
CA ASP A 100 -10.99 -3.65 15.67
C ASP A 100 -12.05 -2.63 15.17
N THR A 101 -12.90 -3.07 14.24
CA THR A 101 -13.75 -2.22 13.38
C THR A 101 -14.85 -1.52 14.18
N PRO A 102 -14.95 -0.17 14.13
CA PRO A 102 -16.06 0.56 14.72
C PRO A 102 -17.40 0.29 14.01
N ALA A 103 -18.51 0.45 14.76
CA ALA A 103 -19.86 0.19 14.24
C ALA A 103 -20.19 1.04 13.00
N GLU A 104 -19.83 2.33 13.02
CA GLU A 104 -20.07 3.25 11.90
C GLU A 104 -19.35 2.85 10.63
N GLU A 105 -18.21 2.17 10.71
CA GLU A 105 -17.48 1.68 9.54
C GLU A 105 -18.17 0.49 8.91
N PHE A 106 -18.66 -0.47 9.70
CA PHE A 106 -19.49 -1.58 9.22
C PHE A 106 -20.78 -1.07 8.56
N ALA A 107 -21.48 -0.14 9.22
CA ALA A 107 -22.72 0.42 8.71
C ALA A 107 -22.49 1.12 7.36
N TYR A 108 -21.40 1.87 7.22
CA TYR A 108 -21.11 2.57 5.98
C TYR A 108 -20.61 1.64 4.87
N ALA A 109 -19.85 0.60 5.21
CA ALA A 109 -19.43 -0.43 4.26
C ALA A 109 -20.65 -1.18 3.68
N ASP A 110 -21.61 -1.51 4.53
CA ASP A 110 -22.88 -2.14 4.11
C ASP A 110 -23.74 -1.20 3.25
N GLU A 111 -23.87 0.08 3.63
CA GLU A 111 -24.57 1.10 2.81
C GLU A 111 -23.99 1.19 1.39
N LEU A 112 -22.67 1.05 1.25
CA LEU A 112 -21.99 1.06 -0.05
C LEU A 112 -22.11 -0.26 -0.81
N GLY A 113 -22.62 -1.32 -0.18
CA GLY A 113 -22.66 -2.68 -0.72
C GLY A 113 -21.26 -3.31 -0.85
N ALA A 114 -20.30 -2.85 -0.05
CA ALA A 114 -18.94 -3.36 -0.07
C ALA A 114 -18.88 -4.82 0.39
N ILE A 115 -17.88 -5.56 -0.08
CA ILE A 115 -17.58 -6.90 0.44
C ILE A 115 -16.89 -6.74 1.79
N ILE A 116 -17.58 -7.09 2.87
CA ILE A 116 -17.03 -6.99 4.23
C ILE A 116 -16.21 -8.24 4.53
N ASN A 117 -14.96 -8.03 4.99
CA ASN A 117 -14.06 -9.07 5.45
C ASN A 117 -13.96 -9.01 6.98
N LEU A 118 -14.48 -10.03 7.67
CA LEU A 118 -14.44 -10.12 9.12
C LEU A 118 -13.05 -10.58 9.58
N ASP A 119 -12.41 -9.77 10.39
CA ASP A 119 -11.09 -10.04 10.94
C ASP A 119 -11.13 -11.02 12.12
N ASP A 120 -12.20 -11.00 12.92
CA ASP A 120 -12.34 -11.81 14.12
C ASP A 120 -13.72 -12.46 14.23
N PHE A 121 -13.78 -13.58 14.97
CA PHE A 121 -15.00 -14.35 15.21
C PHE A 121 -16.07 -13.53 15.92
N THR A 122 -15.69 -12.66 16.85
CA THR A 122 -16.61 -11.79 17.61
C THR A 122 -17.25 -10.71 16.75
N HIS A 123 -16.68 -10.42 15.58
CA HIS A 123 -17.26 -9.46 14.65
C HIS A 123 -18.57 -9.93 14.03
N ILE A 124 -18.91 -11.22 14.08
CA ILE A 124 -20.15 -11.76 13.49
C ILE A 124 -21.37 -11.15 14.18
N ASP A 125 -21.44 -11.30 15.49
CA ASP A 125 -22.56 -10.77 16.27
C ASP A 125 -22.55 -9.24 16.29
N PHE A 126 -21.37 -8.63 16.40
CA PHE A 126 -21.22 -7.18 16.36
C PHE A 126 -21.69 -6.57 15.04
N LEU A 127 -21.40 -7.20 13.90
CA LEU A 127 -21.89 -6.78 12.59
C LEU A 127 -23.42 -6.88 12.53
N GLU A 128 -23.99 -8.03 12.90
CA GLU A 128 -25.44 -8.23 12.88
C GLU A 128 -26.18 -7.24 13.80
N GLU A 129 -25.66 -7.00 15.02
CA GLU A 129 -26.21 -6.00 15.93
C GLU A 129 -26.13 -4.58 15.36
N THR A 130 -25.08 -4.28 14.60
CA THR A 130 -24.84 -2.95 14.02
C THR A 130 -25.75 -2.65 12.83
N ILE A 131 -25.89 -3.60 11.88
CA ILE A 131 -26.60 -3.36 10.61
C ILE A 131 -27.95 -4.09 10.52
N GLY A 132 -28.26 -4.98 11.48
CA GLY A 132 -29.53 -5.70 11.57
C GLY A 132 -29.62 -6.94 10.68
N HIS A 133 -28.59 -7.32 9.99
CA HIS A 133 -28.53 -8.51 9.13
C HIS A 133 -27.09 -8.93 8.87
N ILE A 134 -26.90 -10.09 8.23
CA ILE A 134 -25.60 -10.48 7.66
C ILE A 134 -25.69 -10.31 6.13
N PRO A 135 -24.67 -9.65 5.48
CA PRO A 135 -24.64 -9.50 4.02
C PRO A 135 -24.66 -10.85 3.31
N GLU A 136 -25.30 -10.90 2.12
CA GLU A 136 -25.34 -12.12 1.30
C GLU A 136 -23.94 -12.61 0.89
N THR A 137 -23.01 -11.69 0.66
CA THR A 137 -21.59 -11.99 0.36
C THR A 137 -20.73 -11.49 1.51
N ILE A 138 -20.00 -12.40 2.14
CA ILE A 138 -19.15 -12.11 3.29
C ILE A 138 -17.81 -12.82 3.17
N SER A 139 -16.76 -12.21 3.70
CA SER A 139 -15.41 -12.80 3.78
C SER A 139 -14.95 -12.91 5.23
N CYS A 140 -14.10 -13.89 5.51
CA CYS A 140 -13.45 -14.02 6.79
C CYS A 140 -11.94 -14.12 6.60
N ARG A 141 -11.18 -13.48 7.51
CA ARG A 141 -9.73 -13.52 7.52
C ARG A 141 -9.23 -14.74 8.26
N TYR A 142 -8.42 -15.53 7.60
CA TYR A 142 -7.75 -16.69 8.14
C TYR A 142 -6.38 -16.33 8.74
N ASN A 143 -6.08 -16.91 9.90
CA ASN A 143 -4.78 -16.92 10.52
C ASN A 143 -4.31 -18.36 10.71
N PRO A 144 -3.28 -18.82 10.01
CA PRO A 144 -2.76 -20.19 10.14
C PRO A 144 -2.06 -20.44 11.47
N GLY A 145 -1.72 -19.40 12.24
CA GLY A 145 -0.86 -19.49 13.40
C GLY A 145 0.59 -19.84 13.06
N GLY A 146 1.41 -20.07 14.09
CA GLY A 146 2.79 -20.49 13.93
C GLY A 146 3.70 -19.47 13.24
N VAL A 147 4.68 -19.97 12.46
CA VAL A 147 5.67 -19.18 11.74
C VAL A 147 5.46 -19.36 10.24
N PHE A 148 5.38 -18.25 9.51
CA PHE A 148 5.35 -18.29 8.06
C PHE A 148 6.80 -18.23 7.52
N GLU A 149 7.24 -19.26 6.80
CA GLU A 149 8.64 -19.43 6.38
C GLU A 149 9.18 -18.30 5.49
N LEU A 150 8.30 -17.61 4.74
CA LEU A 150 8.68 -16.50 3.87
C LEU A 150 8.53 -15.13 4.57
N SER A 151 8.35 -15.10 5.89
CA SER A 151 8.35 -13.87 6.68
C SER A 151 9.73 -13.20 6.62
N ASN A 152 9.74 -11.88 6.57
CA ASN A 152 10.95 -11.06 6.50
C ASN A 152 11.10 -10.10 7.71
N GLY A 153 10.31 -10.30 8.75
CA GLY A 153 10.34 -9.52 9.98
C GLY A 153 9.71 -8.13 9.90
N ILE A 154 9.06 -7.76 8.78
CA ILE A 154 8.28 -6.52 8.67
C ILE A 154 6.93 -6.64 9.37
N MET A 155 6.37 -7.85 9.38
CA MET A 155 5.21 -8.23 10.17
C MET A 155 5.60 -9.32 11.16
N ASP A 156 4.86 -9.38 12.27
CA ASP A 156 4.93 -10.50 13.20
C ASP A 156 4.55 -11.81 12.50
N ASN A 157 5.04 -12.93 13.03
CA ASN A 157 4.58 -14.23 12.56
C ASN A 157 3.06 -14.39 12.81
N PRO A 158 2.35 -15.20 12.01
CA PRO A 158 0.92 -15.40 12.20
C PRO A 158 0.51 -15.76 13.63
N GLY A 159 1.32 -16.54 14.35
CA GLY A 159 1.06 -16.92 15.74
C GLY A 159 1.14 -15.77 16.75
N ASP A 160 1.83 -14.69 16.42
CA ASP A 160 2.01 -13.50 17.26
C ASP A 160 1.21 -12.29 16.75
N SER A 161 0.61 -12.41 15.56
CA SER A 161 -0.14 -11.31 14.95
C SER A 161 -1.54 -11.18 15.50
N LYS A 162 -2.06 -9.94 15.55
CA LYS A 162 -3.41 -9.65 16.07
C LYS A 162 -4.55 -9.98 15.11
N TYR A 163 -4.27 -10.56 13.94
CA TYR A 163 -5.20 -10.64 12.82
C TYR A 163 -5.73 -12.04 12.59
N GLY A 164 -7.04 -12.13 12.27
CA GLY A 164 -7.65 -13.29 11.67
C GLY A 164 -8.09 -14.39 12.64
N MET A 165 -8.90 -15.29 12.11
CA MET A 165 -9.49 -16.44 12.82
C MET A 165 -8.63 -17.69 12.65
N THR A 166 -8.54 -18.52 13.67
CA THR A 166 -8.00 -19.87 13.54
C THR A 166 -8.87 -20.72 12.59
N LYS A 167 -8.34 -21.84 12.12
CA LYS A 167 -9.11 -22.74 11.23
C LYS A 167 -10.41 -23.23 11.86
N ASP A 168 -10.40 -23.59 13.12
CA ASP A 168 -11.61 -24.08 13.82
C ASP A 168 -12.64 -22.96 13.98
N GLN A 169 -12.21 -21.74 14.34
CA GLN A 169 -13.08 -20.57 14.37
C GLN A 169 -13.66 -20.25 12.99
N LEU A 170 -12.87 -20.37 11.93
CA LEU A 170 -13.31 -20.11 10.56
C LEU A 170 -14.40 -21.10 10.12
N ILE A 171 -14.24 -22.39 10.41
CA ILE A 171 -15.26 -23.41 10.14
C ILE A 171 -16.55 -23.11 10.87
N GLU A 172 -16.47 -22.72 12.14
CA GLU A 172 -17.66 -22.37 12.92
C GLU A 172 -18.29 -21.05 12.44
N ALA A 173 -17.48 -20.05 12.14
CA ALA A 173 -17.92 -18.77 11.56
C ALA A 173 -18.74 -18.97 10.27
N PHE A 174 -18.26 -19.80 9.35
CA PHE A 174 -18.96 -20.09 8.11
C PHE A 174 -20.34 -20.72 8.33
N LYS A 175 -20.47 -21.65 9.30
CA LYS A 175 -21.76 -22.24 9.64
C LYS A 175 -22.71 -21.19 10.23
N ILE A 176 -22.24 -20.41 11.19
CA ILE A 176 -23.03 -19.35 11.83
C ILE A 176 -23.48 -18.31 10.80
N LEU A 177 -22.59 -17.82 9.99
CA LEU A 177 -22.88 -16.83 8.93
C LEU A 177 -23.90 -17.37 7.92
N LYS A 178 -23.79 -18.64 7.51
CA LYS A 178 -24.75 -19.32 6.65
C LYS A 178 -26.14 -19.39 7.30
N ASP A 179 -26.20 -19.77 8.57
CA ASP A 179 -27.46 -19.85 9.31
C ASP A 179 -28.08 -18.46 9.51
N LYS A 180 -27.28 -17.40 9.60
CA LYS A 180 -27.70 -15.99 9.66
C LYS A 180 -28.02 -15.37 8.29
N GLY A 181 -27.90 -16.12 7.18
CA GLY A 181 -28.37 -15.72 5.85
C GLY A 181 -27.32 -15.40 4.79
N ALA A 182 -26.02 -15.53 5.11
CA ALA A 182 -24.98 -15.42 4.09
C ALA A 182 -25.09 -16.53 3.05
N LYS A 183 -24.91 -16.18 1.77
CA LYS A 183 -25.05 -17.10 0.64
C LYS A 183 -23.71 -17.39 -0.03
N HIS A 184 -22.87 -16.38 -0.14
CA HIS A 184 -21.60 -16.41 -0.86
C HIS A 184 -20.46 -16.06 0.09
N PHE A 185 -19.40 -16.87 0.08
CA PHE A 185 -18.32 -16.79 1.03
C PHE A 185 -16.99 -16.51 0.35
N GLY A 186 -16.13 -15.77 1.03
CA GLY A 186 -14.74 -15.59 0.68
C GLY A 186 -13.81 -15.93 1.84
N VAL A 187 -12.57 -16.25 1.51
CA VAL A 187 -11.48 -16.41 2.47
C VAL A 187 -10.37 -15.44 2.13
N HIS A 188 -9.87 -14.75 3.14
CA HIS A 188 -8.79 -13.78 3.05
C HIS A 188 -7.64 -14.18 3.95
N ALA A 189 -6.39 -13.97 3.56
CA ALA A 189 -5.25 -14.05 4.46
C ALA A 189 -4.13 -13.09 4.03
N PHE A 190 -3.47 -12.49 5.01
CA PHE A 190 -2.32 -11.61 4.81
C PHE A 190 -1.22 -12.00 5.80
N LEU A 191 -0.18 -12.69 5.32
CA LEU A 191 0.82 -13.34 6.16
C LEU A 191 2.19 -12.67 6.13
N ALA A 192 2.47 -11.82 5.16
CA ALA A 192 3.75 -11.14 5.03
C ALA A 192 3.61 -9.78 4.34
N SER A 193 4.62 -8.93 4.48
CA SER A 193 4.69 -7.61 3.81
C SER A 193 6.06 -7.43 3.17
N ASN A 194 6.09 -6.88 1.96
CA ASN A 194 7.31 -6.65 1.16
C ASN A 194 8.15 -7.91 0.95
N THR A 195 7.51 -9.02 0.60
CA THR A 195 8.22 -10.26 0.28
C THR A 195 8.76 -10.20 -1.14
N VAL A 196 10.09 -10.22 -1.27
CA VAL A 196 10.79 -10.09 -2.55
C VAL A 196 11.20 -11.51 -3.01
N THR A 197 10.20 -12.30 -3.38
CA THR A 197 10.32 -13.62 -4.01
C THR A 197 9.06 -13.94 -4.79
N ASN A 198 9.20 -14.63 -5.93
CA ASN A 198 8.08 -15.07 -6.74
C ASN A 198 7.28 -16.24 -6.10
N GLU A 199 7.77 -16.80 -4.99
CA GLU A 199 7.18 -17.97 -4.34
C GLU A 199 6.06 -17.61 -3.34
N TYR A 200 5.98 -16.35 -2.90
CA TYR A 200 5.06 -15.94 -1.82
C TYR A 200 3.60 -16.22 -2.16
N TYR A 201 3.07 -15.65 -3.24
CA TYR A 201 1.68 -15.86 -3.62
C TYR A 201 1.37 -17.30 -4.02
N PRO A 202 2.19 -18.01 -4.82
CA PRO A 202 1.96 -19.42 -5.08
C PRO A 202 1.85 -20.25 -3.81
N LYS A 203 2.73 -20.04 -2.81
CA LYS A 203 2.67 -20.75 -1.53
C LYS A 203 1.40 -20.41 -0.76
N LEU A 204 1.11 -19.13 -0.58
CA LEU A 204 -0.11 -18.68 0.09
C LEU A 204 -1.38 -19.20 -0.60
N ALA A 205 -1.41 -19.15 -1.92
CA ALA A 205 -2.53 -19.67 -2.71
C ALA A 205 -2.74 -21.17 -2.48
N GLY A 206 -1.66 -21.97 -2.50
CA GLY A 206 -1.75 -23.40 -2.22
C GLY A 206 -2.38 -23.68 -0.85
N GLU A 207 -1.90 -23.02 0.20
CA GLU A 207 -2.43 -23.16 1.57
C GLU A 207 -3.92 -22.76 1.66
N LEU A 208 -4.30 -21.65 1.02
CA LEU A 208 -5.70 -21.19 1.03
C LEU A 208 -6.61 -22.05 0.16
N PHE A 209 -6.13 -22.60 -0.95
CA PHE A 209 -6.91 -23.49 -1.80
C PHE A 209 -7.22 -24.82 -1.09
N GLU A 210 -6.25 -25.40 -0.40
CA GLU A 210 -6.48 -26.58 0.45
C GLU A 210 -7.50 -26.26 1.56
N LEU A 211 -7.37 -25.10 2.20
CA LEU A 211 -8.29 -24.64 3.24
C LEU A 211 -9.74 -24.52 2.73
N ILE A 212 -9.97 -23.91 1.57
CA ILE A 212 -11.34 -23.74 1.06
C ILE A 212 -11.97 -25.04 0.58
N VAL A 213 -11.19 -26.02 0.11
CA VAL A 213 -11.67 -27.39 -0.15
C VAL A 213 -12.21 -28.01 1.15
N GLU A 214 -11.43 -27.94 2.23
CA GLU A 214 -11.84 -28.43 3.55
C GLU A 214 -13.06 -27.68 4.10
N LEU A 215 -13.11 -26.35 3.97
CA LEU A 215 -14.24 -25.52 4.38
C LEU A 215 -15.52 -25.92 3.64
N LYS A 216 -15.45 -26.10 2.32
CA LYS A 216 -16.60 -26.55 1.52
C LYS A 216 -17.11 -27.91 1.98
N GLU A 217 -16.22 -28.86 2.22
CA GLU A 217 -16.58 -30.21 2.69
C GLU A 217 -17.26 -30.16 4.08
N LYS A 218 -16.73 -29.37 5.02
CA LYS A 218 -17.21 -29.32 6.40
C LYS A 218 -18.46 -28.48 6.61
N THR A 219 -18.68 -27.46 5.77
CA THR A 219 -19.76 -26.46 5.96
C THR A 219 -20.82 -26.48 4.87
N GLY A 220 -20.48 -27.00 3.70
CA GLY A 220 -21.33 -26.92 2.52
C GLY A 220 -21.63 -25.48 2.06
N CYS A 221 -20.78 -24.52 2.42
CA CYS A 221 -20.90 -23.12 2.00
C CYS A 221 -20.50 -22.95 0.52
N ASP A 222 -21.11 -21.97 -0.13
CA ASP A 222 -20.80 -21.59 -1.50
C ASP A 222 -19.63 -20.60 -1.50
N ILE A 223 -18.40 -21.11 -1.65
CA ILE A 223 -17.19 -20.30 -1.65
C ILE A 223 -16.97 -19.75 -3.05
N ARG A 224 -16.94 -18.43 -3.19
CA ARG A 224 -16.89 -17.70 -4.44
C ARG A 224 -15.55 -17.06 -4.74
N PHE A 225 -14.76 -16.74 -3.73
CA PHE A 225 -13.46 -16.13 -3.95
C PHE A 225 -12.45 -16.46 -2.86
N VAL A 226 -11.19 -16.38 -3.24
CA VAL A 226 -10.05 -16.37 -2.33
C VAL A 226 -9.30 -15.05 -2.53
N ASN A 227 -9.06 -14.34 -1.44
CA ASN A 227 -8.31 -13.09 -1.42
C ASN A 227 -6.91 -13.34 -0.86
N LEU A 228 -5.90 -13.24 -1.73
CA LEU A 228 -4.50 -13.39 -1.38
C LEU A 228 -3.93 -12.13 -0.70
N SER A 229 -4.76 -11.08 -0.56
CA SER A 229 -4.39 -9.80 0.02
C SER A 229 -3.16 -9.15 -0.65
N GLY A 230 -2.31 -8.49 0.11
CA GLY A 230 -1.07 -7.90 -0.35
C GLY A 230 0.16 -8.75 -0.08
N GLY A 231 1.28 -8.10 0.16
CA GLY A 231 2.52 -8.76 0.58
C GLY A 231 3.59 -8.86 -0.49
N VAL A 232 3.23 -8.89 -1.77
CA VAL A 232 4.21 -8.84 -2.86
C VAL A 232 5.03 -7.57 -2.76
N GLY A 233 6.34 -7.74 -2.63
CA GLY A 233 7.28 -6.67 -2.37
C GLY A 233 7.95 -6.10 -3.61
N ILE A 234 8.76 -5.08 -3.35
CA ILE A 234 9.64 -4.45 -4.33
C ILE A 234 11.09 -4.44 -3.79
N PRO A 235 12.08 -4.50 -4.66
CA PRO A 235 13.48 -4.38 -4.25
C PRO A 235 13.80 -2.91 -3.96
N TYR A 236 13.88 -2.53 -2.68
CA TYR A 236 14.33 -1.18 -2.32
C TYR A 236 15.83 -0.98 -2.56
N THR A 237 16.63 -2.03 -2.39
CA THR A 237 18.09 -1.99 -2.60
C THR A 237 18.45 -2.43 -4.02
N PRO A 238 19.51 -1.86 -4.62
CA PRO A 238 19.91 -2.19 -6.00
C PRO A 238 20.39 -3.64 -6.22
N ASP A 239 20.78 -4.33 -5.15
CA ASP A 239 21.31 -5.70 -5.18
C ASP A 239 20.22 -6.78 -5.26
N LYS A 240 18.95 -6.42 -5.06
CA LYS A 240 17.84 -7.36 -5.14
C LYS A 240 17.17 -7.35 -6.52
N GLU A 241 16.75 -8.51 -6.97
CA GLU A 241 15.95 -8.64 -8.18
C GLU A 241 14.46 -8.37 -7.89
N PRO A 242 13.73 -7.75 -8.83
CA PRO A 242 12.31 -7.50 -8.67
C PRO A 242 11.50 -8.80 -8.78
N ASN A 243 10.34 -8.81 -8.13
CA ASN A 243 9.33 -9.83 -8.38
C ASN A 243 8.82 -9.74 -9.81
N ASP A 244 8.61 -10.91 -10.43
CA ASP A 244 7.97 -11.04 -11.73
C ASP A 244 6.51 -11.48 -11.54
N ILE A 245 5.58 -10.57 -11.79
CA ILE A 245 4.15 -10.82 -11.58
C ILE A 245 3.59 -11.89 -12.52
N ALA A 246 4.19 -12.06 -13.71
CA ALA A 246 3.78 -13.13 -14.63
C ALA A 246 4.15 -14.50 -14.07
N VAL A 247 5.37 -14.66 -13.55
CA VAL A 247 5.81 -15.90 -12.88
C VAL A 247 4.96 -16.19 -11.64
N ILE A 248 4.63 -15.14 -10.87
CA ILE A 248 3.73 -15.26 -9.71
C ILE A 248 2.35 -15.75 -10.17
N GLY A 249 1.77 -15.13 -11.20
CA GLY A 249 0.46 -15.49 -11.73
C GLY A 249 0.42 -16.94 -12.26
N GLU A 250 1.47 -17.37 -12.96
CA GLU A 250 1.62 -18.78 -13.40
C GLU A 250 1.68 -19.76 -12.23
N GLY A 251 2.42 -19.41 -11.17
CA GLY A 251 2.51 -20.26 -9.97
C GLY A 251 1.18 -20.38 -9.23
N VAL A 252 0.39 -19.30 -9.12
CA VAL A 252 -0.96 -19.33 -8.56
C VAL A 252 -1.89 -20.17 -9.45
N HIS A 253 -1.83 -20.00 -10.78
CA HIS A 253 -2.64 -20.74 -11.75
C HIS A 253 -2.39 -22.26 -11.64
N LYS A 254 -1.13 -22.66 -11.55
CA LYS A 254 -0.78 -24.06 -11.36
C LYS A 254 -1.44 -24.67 -10.13
N ASN A 255 -1.36 -24.01 -8.98
CA ASN A 255 -2.01 -24.49 -7.75
C ASN A 255 -3.54 -24.52 -7.89
N PHE A 256 -4.11 -23.56 -8.59
CA PHE A 256 -5.55 -23.52 -8.88
C PHE A 256 -6.00 -24.75 -9.66
N ASP A 257 -5.29 -25.10 -10.73
CA ASP A 257 -5.58 -26.26 -11.55
C ASP A 257 -5.36 -27.60 -10.81
N GLU A 258 -4.35 -27.66 -9.97
CA GLU A 258 -4.01 -28.87 -9.23
C GLU A 258 -4.92 -29.13 -8.01
N ILE A 259 -5.45 -28.07 -7.37
CA ILE A 259 -6.21 -28.18 -6.11
C ILE A 259 -7.70 -27.88 -6.32
N LEU A 260 -8.04 -26.74 -6.90
CA LEU A 260 -9.43 -26.29 -6.94
C LEU A 260 -10.24 -26.93 -8.07
N VAL A 261 -9.67 -27.08 -9.25
CA VAL A 261 -10.38 -27.67 -10.38
C VAL A 261 -10.84 -29.12 -10.08
N PRO A 262 -10.01 -30.01 -9.54
CA PRO A 262 -10.44 -31.36 -9.17
C PRO A 262 -11.47 -31.40 -8.03
N ALA A 263 -11.47 -30.41 -7.15
CA ALA A 263 -12.41 -30.26 -6.04
C ALA A 263 -13.78 -29.65 -6.48
N GLY A 264 -13.94 -29.35 -7.77
CA GLY A 264 -15.16 -28.71 -8.29
C GLY A 264 -15.32 -27.25 -7.82
N LEU A 265 -14.19 -26.55 -7.64
CA LEU A 265 -14.08 -25.13 -7.25
C LEU A 265 -13.42 -24.30 -8.37
N GLY A 266 -13.47 -24.76 -9.61
CA GLY A 266 -12.86 -24.10 -10.77
C GLY A 266 -13.51 -22.75 -11.16
N ASP A 267 -14.61 -22.35 -10.53
CA ASP A 267 -15.27 -21.06 -10.69
C ASP A 267 -14.95 -20.03 -9.60
N VAL A 268 -14.07 -20.39 -8.65
CA VAL A 268 -13.62 -19.49 -7.59
C VAL A 268 -12.79 -18.33 -8.18
N SER A 269 -13.14 -17.11 -7.81
CA SER A 269 -12.41 -15.90 -8.18
C SER A 269 -11.17 -15.69 -7.31
N ILE A 270 -10.10 -15.17 -7.91
CA ILE A 270 -8.89 -14.79 -7.19
C ILE A 270 -8.89 -13.28 -7.00
N TYR A 271 -8.76 -12.83 -5.75
CA TYR A 271 -8.60 -11.42 -5.40
C TYR A 271 -7.23 -11.16 -4.81
N THR A 272 -6.75 -9.95 -5.02
CA THR A 272 -5.47 -9.45 -4.47
C THR A 272 -5.67 -8.03 -3.94
N GLU A 273 -4.84 -7.62 -2.96
CA GLU A 273 -4.88 -6.29 -2.33
C GLU A 273 -3.48 -5.66 -2.30
N MET A 274 -2.84 -5.60 -3.45
CA MET A 274 -1.48 -5.10 -3.55
C MET A 274 -1.45 -3.57 -3.49
N GLY A 275 -0.71 -3.02 -2.51
CA GLY A 275 -0.44 -1.58 -2.44
C GLY A 275 0.97 -1.26 -2.94
N ARG A 276 1.96 -1.83 -2.25
CA ARG A 276 3.38 -1.55 -2.50
C ARG A 276 3.83 -1.94 -3.90
N PHE A 277 3.50 -3.13 -4.34
CA PHE A 277 3.84 -3.61 -5.68
C PHE A 277 3.20 -2.75 -6.77
N MET A 278 1.99 -2.27 -6.53
CA MET A 278 1.26 -1.45 -7.51
C MET A 278 1.92 -0.10 -7.76
N LEU A 279 2.37 0.59 -6.71
CA LEU A 279 2.77 1.99 -6.81
C LEU A 279 4.19 2.31 -6.32
N GLY A 280 4.77 1.49 -5.46
CA GLY A 280 6.05 1.80 -4.81
C GLY A 280 7.13 2.34 -5.77
N PRO A 281 7.48 1.62 -6.85
CA PRO A 281 8.52 2.04 -7.80
C PRO A 281 8.13 3.25 -8.66
N TYR A 282 6.85 3.58 -8.73
CA TYR A 282 6.29 4.63 -9.59
C TYR A 282 6.01 5.93 -8.83
N GLY A 283 6.69 6.13 -7.71
CA GLY A 283 6.70 7.38 -6.97
C GLY A 283 8.04 7.64 -6.32
N CYS A 284 8.40 8.90 -6.24
CA CYS A 284 9.60 9.37 -5.57
C CYS A 284 9.33 10.63 -4.75
N LEU A 285 10.17 10.87 -3.74
CA LEU A 285 10.22 12.15 -3.03
C LEU A 285 11.37 12.98 -3.63
N VAL A 286 11.03 14.14 -4.16
CA VAL A 286 12.00 15.11 -4.67
C VAL A 286 12.28 16.14 -3.59
N THR A 287 13.55 16.35 -3.27
CA THR A 287 14.01 17.26 -2.22
C THR A 287 15.27 18.00 -2.66
N LYS A 288 15.62 19.08 -1.99
CA LYS A 288 16.77 19.94 -2.30
C LYS A 288 17.74 19.97 -1.15
N ALA A 289 19.03 19.85 -1.44
CA ALA A 289 20.09 20.06 -0.48
C ALA A 289 20.15 21.54 -0.09
N ILE A 290 20.01 21.84 1.21
CA ILE A 290 19.94 23.21 1.72
C ILE A 290 21.00 23.53 2.77
N HIS A 291 21.57 22.52 3.41
CA HIS A 291 22.62 22.67 4.42
C HIS A 291 23.62 21.52 4.37
N GLU A 292 24.87 21.80 4.70
CA GLU A 292 25.90 20.84 4.99
C GLU A 292 26.47 21.04 6.39
N LYS A 293 26.93 19.98 7.02
CA LYS A 293 27.59 20.03 8.33
C LYS A 293 28.80 19.09 8.32
N HIS A 294 29.93 19.63 8.71
CA HIS A 294 31.23 18.94 8.82
C HIS A 294 31.62 18.85 10.29
N ILE A 295 31.28 17.75 10.96
CA ILE A 295 31.60 17.52 12.36
C ILE A 295 32.29 16.16 12.52
N TYR A 296 31.75 15.22 13.30
CA TYR A 296 32.27 13.86 13.38
C TYR A 296 31.88 13.00 12.16
N LYS A 297 30.90 13.43 11.41
CA LYS A 297 30.41 12.85 10.15
C LYS A 297 30.09 14.00 9.18
N GLU A 298 29.95 13.64 7.93
CA GLU A 298 29.47 14.55 6.89
C GLU A 298 27.95 14.44 6.75
N TYR A 299 27.25 15.55 6.88
CA TYR A 299 25.80 15.61 6.81
C TYR A 299 25.33 16.51 5.66
N ILE A 300 24.36 16.02 4.92
CA ILE A 300 23.59 16.83 3.97
C ILE A 300 22.18 17.01 4.51
N GLY A 301 21.84 18.24 4.88
CA GLY A 301 20.50 18.64 5.28
C GLY A 301 19.65 18.98 4.05
N VAL A 302 18.49 18.35 3.93
CA VAL A 302 17.54 18.60 2.85
C VAL A 302 16.29 19.31 3.37
N ASP A 303 15.49 19.90 2.46
CA ASP A 303 14.24 20.57 2.80
C ASP A 303 13.08 19.61 3.10
N ALA A 304 13.20 18.32 2.76
CA ALA A 304 12.32 17.27 3.26
C ALA A 304 12.72 16.82 4.67
N CYS A 305 11.80 16.13 5.35
CA CYS A 305 12.02 15.50 6.65
C CYS A 305 11.21 14.19 6.79
N ALA A 306 11.35 13.49 7.90
CA ALA A 306 10.60 12.25 8.15
C ALA A 306 9.07 12.45 8.12
N ALA A 307 8.55 13.66 8.31
CA ALA A 307 7.14 13.97 8.10
C ALA A 307 6.69 13.75 6.63
N ASN A 308 7.60 13.85 5.66
CA ASN A 308 7.34 13.54 4.26
C ASN A 308 7.55 12.05 3.92
N LEU A 309 8.52 11.40 4.59
CA LEU A 309 8.81 9.97 4.40
C LEU A 309 9.35 9.38 5.71
N MET A 310 8.46 8.82 6.52
CA MET A 310 8.82 8.32 7.85
C MET A 310 9.58 6.97 7.85
N ARG A 311 9.47 6.19 6.80
CA ARG A 311 9.96 4.80 6.77
C ARG A 311 11.45 4.64 7.12
N PRO A 312 12.38 5.48 6.62
CA PRO A 312 13.78 5.40 7.05
C PRO A 312 13.95 5.66 8.55
N ALA A 313 13.26 6.66 9.09
CA ALA A 313 13.37 7.07 10.48
C ALA A 313 12.80 6.03 11.47
N ILE A 314 11.65 5.44 11.17
CA ILE A 314 10.91 4.55 12.09
C ILE A 314 11.31 3.09 11.92
N TYR A 315 11.53 2.65 10.67
CA TYR A 315 11.82 1.24 10.37
C TYR A 315 13.26 0.97 9.96
N GLY A 316 14.11 2.01 9.87
CA GLY A 316 15.45 1.87 9.27
C GLY A 316 15.39 1.44 7.79
N ALA A 317 14.26 1.72 7.11
CA ALA A 317 14.04 1.26 5.75
C ALA A 317 14.99 1.95 4.78
N TYR A 318 15.62 1.15 3.92
CA TYR A 318 16.42 1.68 2.84
C TYR A 318 15.53 2.30 1.74
N HIS A 319 15.90 3.49 1.29
CA HIS A 319 15.48 4.07 0.04
C HIS A 319 16.70 4.50 -0.76
N HIS A 320 16.73 4.20 -2.05
CA HIS A 320 17.82 4.65 -2.91
C HIS A 320 17.73 6.17 -3.12
N ILE A 321 18.89 6.83 -3.18
CA ILE A 321 18.99 8.27 -3.41
C ILE A 321 19.81 8.50 -4.67
N THR A 322 19.26 9.25 -5.61
CA THR A 322 19.96 9.75 -6.77
C THR A 322 20.14 11.26 -6.67
N VAL A 323 21.35 11.75 -6.87
CA VAL A 323 21.65 13.19 -7.02
C VAL A 323 21.49 13.53 -8.49
N LEU A 324 20.47 14.31 -8.83
CA LEU A 324 20.13 14.61 -10.22
C LEU A 324 21.23 15.39 -10.95
N GLY A 325 21.61 14.89 -12.12
CA GLY A 325 22.71 15.42 -12.92
C GLY A 325 24.09 14.91 -12.53
N LYS A 326 24.16 14.03 -11.50
CA LYS A 326 25.38 13.37 -11.03
C LYS A 326 25.27 11.84 -11.04
N GLU A 327 24.33 11.28 -11.82
CA GLU A 327 23.99 9.85 -11.85
C GLU A 327 25.20 8.96 -12.22
N ASN A 328 26.15 9.51 -12.99
CA ASN A 328 27.36 8.80 -13.42
C ASN A 328 28.62 9.25 -12.68
N ALA A 329 28.51 10.13 -11.68
CA ALA A 329 29.65 10.59 -10.90
C ALA A 329 30.08 9.51 -9.89
N PRO A 330 31.37 9.51 -9.45
CA PRO A 330 31.84 8.58 -8.44
C PRO A 330 31.07 8.74 -7.12
N CYS A 331 30.61 7.63 -6.52
CA CYS A 331 30.02 7.63 -5.18
C CYS A 331 31.14 7.43 -4.13
N ASP A 332 32.00 8.42 -3.96
CA ASP A 332 33.20 8.38 -3.12
C ASP A 332 33.06 9.23 -1.82
N HIS A 333 31.96 9.95 -1.66
CA HIS A 333 31.61 10.66 -0.44
C HIS A 333 30.67 9.80 0.44
N VAL A 334 30.84 9.92 1.75
CA VAL A 334 29.98 9.20 2.72
C VAL A 334 29.18 10.22 3.52
N TYR A 335 27.88 10.22 3.34
CA TYR A 335 26.96 11.17 3.97
C TYR A 335 25.88 10.50 4.83
N ASP A 336 25.48 11.20 5.90
CA ASP A 336 24.14 11.08 6.46
C ASP A 336 23.27 12.15 5.79
N VAL A 337 22.17 11.75 5.14
CA VAL A 337 21.18 12.67 4.54
C VAL A 337 20.06 12.88 5.53
N THR A 338 19.85 14.12 5.99
CA THR A 338 19.03 14.45 7.15
C THR A 338 17.93 15.45 6.84
N GLY A 339 16.81 15.34 7.57
CA GLY A 339 15.75 16.34 7.60
C GLY A 339 15.90 17.33 8.75
N SER A 340 14.83 18.09 9.00
CA SER A 340 14.81 19.22 9.93
C SER A 340 14.02 19.00 11.21
N LEU A 341 13.60 17.76 11.51
CA LEU A 341 12.91 17.46 12.77
C LEU A 341 13.88 17.46 13.96
N CYS A 342 13.36 17.77 15.14
CA CYS A 342 14.11 17.65 16.40
C CYS A 342 14.25 16.19 16.86
N GLU A 343 14.50 15.29 15.90
CA GLU A 343 14.67 13.85 16.11
C GLU A 343 15.96 13.38 15.45
N ASN A 344 16.80 12.70 16.21
CA ASN A 344 18.07 12.18 15.66
C ASN A 344 17.86 11.09 14.59
N CYS A 345 16.70 10.44 14.58
CA CYS A 345 16.32 9.46 13.57
C CYS A 345 15.81 10.08 12.25
N ASP A 346 15.66 11.41 12.17
CA ASP A 346 15.24 12.10 10.94
C ASP A 346 16.35 12.08 9.88
N LYS A 347 16.59 10.89 9.36
CA LYS A 347 17.63 10.59 8.38
C LYS A 347 17.07 9.72 7.27
N PHE A 348 17.22 10.16 6.03
CA PHE A 348 16.88 9.38 4.83
C PHE A 348 17.96 8.37 4.48
N ALA A 349 19.19 8.63 4.88
CA ALA A 349 20.35 7.74 4.72
C ALA A 349 21.36 7.95 5.85
N VAL A 350 22.05 6.88 6.19
CA VAL A 350 23.14 6.85 7.19
C VAL A 350 24.34 6.19 6.54
N ASP A 351 25.53 6.80 6.68
CA ASP A 351 26.81 6.32 6.13
C ASP A 351 26.69 5.90 4.64
N ARG A 352 25.90 6.68 3.86
CA ARG A 352 25.59 6.38 2.47
C ARG A 352 26.69 6.91 1.54
N LYS A 353 27.24 6.03 0.70
CA LYS A 353 28.10 6.43 -0.41
C LYS A 353 27.28 7.07 -1.50
N LEU A 354 27.55 8.33 -1.80
CA LEU A 354 26.89 9.15 -2.82
C LEU A 354 27.92 9.96 -3.58
N PRO A 355 27.58 10.51 -4.77
CA PRO A 355 28.38 11.56 -5.39
C PRO A 355 28.51 12.77 -4.48
N GLU A 356 29.51 13.61 -4.70
CA GLU A 356 29.60 14.92 -4.06
C GLU A 356 28.30 15.70 -4.24
N ILE A 357 27.75 16.23 -3.14
CA ILE A 357 26.49 16.97 -3.14
C ILE A 357 26.78 18.44 -2.86
N ASP A 358 26.41 19.29 -3.81
CA ASP A 358 26.49 20.75 -3.66
C ASP A 358 25.16 21.31 -3.10
N MET A 359 25.25 22.43 -2.37
CA MET A 359 24.04 23.13 -1.93
C MET A 359 23.24 23.61 -3.12
N GLY A 360 21.98 23.23 -3.13
CA GLY A 360 21.08 23.48 -4.26
C GLY A 360 20.83 22.29 -5.17
N ASP A 361 21.60 21.20 -5.04
CA ASP A 361 21.33 19.97 -5.79
C ASP A 361 19.96 19.39 -5.41
N TYR A 362 19.30 18.80 -6.41
CA TYR A 362 18.07 18.05 -6.21
C TYR A 362 18.38 16.58 -6.03
N LEU A 363 17.77 16.00 -4.99
CA LEU A 363 17.85 14.58 -4.68
C LEU A 363 16.49 13.94 -4.95
N VAL A 364 16.53 12.76 -5.59
CA VAL A 364 15.38 11.88 -5.74
C VAL A 364 15.53 10.73 -4.76
N ILE A 365 14.59 10.61 -3.83
CA ILE A 365 14.46 9.45 -2.93
C ILE A 365 13.46 8.51 -3.57
N HIS A 366 13.92 7.34 -4.00
CA HIS A 366 13.17 6.39 -4.82
C HIS A 366 12.14 5.58 -4.03
N ASP A 367 11.24 4.92 -4.76
CA ASP A 367 10.32 3.89 -4.25
C ASP A 367 9.38 4.39 -3.15
N THR A 368 8.94 5.64 -3.25
CA THR A 368 8.04 6.25 -2.26
C THR A 368 6.58 6.32 -2.71
N GLY A 369 6.24 5.69 -3.85
CA GLY A 369 4.89 5.72 -4.41
C GLY A 369 3.82 5.01 -3.58
N ALA A 370 4.24 4.16 -2.63
CA ALA A 370 3.38 3.51 -1.67
C ALA A 370 3.96 3.64 -0.26
N HIS A 371 3.10 3.90 0.74
CA HIS A 371 3.52 4.09 2.14
C HIS A 371 4.57 5.21 2.31
N GLY A 372 4.58 6.17 1.39
CA GLY A 372 5.37 7.39 1.45
C GLY A 372 4.52 8.51 2.04
N PHE A 373 3.86 9.30 1.19
CA PHE A 373 2.99 10.40 1.63
C PHE A 373 1.91 9.94 2.63
N SER A 374 1.29 8.78 2.41
CA SER A 374 0.19 8.27 3.24
C SER A 374 0.55 8.08 4.71
N MET A 375 1.80 7.78 5.02
CA MET A 375 2.30 7.63 6.39
C MET A 375 2.86 8.92 6.99
N GLY A 376 2.70 10.06 6.33
CA GLY A 376 3.16 11.36 6.80
C GLY A 376 2.41 11.86 8.04
N TYR A 377 3.04 12.78 8.76
CA TYR A 377 2.56 13.37 10.02
C TYR A 377 3.04 14.83 10.14
N ASN A 378 2.65 15.53 11.22
CA ASN A 378 2.98 16.94 11.41
C ASN A 378 3.86 17.21 12.65
N TYR A 379 4.80 16.33 12.98
CA TYR A 379 5.71 16.55 14.10
C TYR A 379 6.56 17.82 13.91
N ASN A 380 6.88 18.51 14.98
CA ASN A 380 7.48 19.85 15.01
C ASN A 380 6.68 20.93 14.21
N GLY A 381 5.40 20.72 13.98
CA GLY A 381 4.58 21.64 13.16
C GLY A 381 5.00 21.66 11.68
N ARG A 382 5.74 20.66 11.20
CA ARG A 382 6.08 20.56 9.78
C ARG A 382 4.85 20.22 8.96
N LEU A 383 4.65 20.98 7.91
CA LEU A 383 3.53 20.81 6.98
C LEU A 383 3.84 19.71 5.96
N ARG A 384 2.80 18.99 5.54
CA ARG A 384 2.93 17.93 4.54
C ARG A 384 3.11 18.54 3.16
N SER A 385 3.94 17.89 2.36
CA SER A 385 4.29 18.33 1.00
C SER A 385 3.16 18.11 -0.02
N ALA A 386 3.30 18.69 -1.22
CA ALA A 386 2.40 18.40 -2.33
C ALA A 386 2.61 16.99 -2.89
N GLU A 387 1.58 16.47 -3.58
CA GLU A 387 1.66 15.30 -4.46
C GLU A 387 1.41 15.75 -5.91
N LEU A 388 2.33 15.38 -6.79
CA LEU A 388 2.32 15.71 -8.21
C LEU A 388 2.25 14.44 -9.06
N LEU A 389 1.61 14.51 -10.21
CA LEU A 389 1.54 13.43 -11.21
C LEU A 389 2.26 13.86 -12.47
N LEU A 390 3.32 13.16 -12.84
CA LEU A 390 3.95 13.25 -14.14
C LEU A 390 3.14 12.43 -15.13
N LYS A 391 2.48 13.13 -16.04
CA LYS A 391 1.59 12.51 -17.02
C LYS A 391 2.35 11.88 -18.18
N GLU A 392 1.68 10.97 -18.90
CA GLU A 392 2.27 10.32 -20.07
C GLU A 392 2.73 11.29 -21.16
N ASP A 393 2.09 12.46 -21.28
CA ASP A 393 2.46 13.52 -22.21
C ASP A 393 3.63 14.41 -21.73
N GLY A 394 4.18 14.09 -20.55
CA GLY A 394 5.27 14.84 -19.91
C GLY A 394 4.83 16.08 -19.14
N SER A 395 3.55 16.43 -19.14
CA SER A 395 3.01 17.50 -18.30
C SER A 395 2.93 17.07 -16.85
N VAL A 396 2.90 18.03 -15.92
CA VAL A 396 2.78 17.76 -14.48
C VAL A 396 1.49 18.33 -13.94
N LYS A 397 0.75 17.52 -13.20
CA LYS A 397 -0.50 17.90 -12.54
C LYS A 397 -0.34 17.81 -11.04
N MET A 398 -0.72 18.86 -10.32
CA MET A 398 -0.88 18.80 -8.87
C MET A 398 -2.14 17.96 -8.56
N ILE A 399 -1.95 16.85 -7.84
CA ILE A 399 -3.02 15.93 -7.45
C ILE A 399 -3.36 16.01 -5.96
N ARG A 400 -2.51 16.70 -5.20
CA ARG A 400 -2.76 17.20 -3.84
C ARG A 400 -1.87 18.41 -3.61
N ARG A 401 -2.44 19.52 -3.12
CA ARG A 401 -1.63 20.67 -2.72
C ARG A 401 -0.84 20.38 -1.43
N ALA A 402 0.24 21.11 -1.22
CA ALA A 402 0.88 21.13 0.09
C ALA A 402 -0.08 21.70 1.16
N GLU A 403 0.14 21.28 2.41
CA GLU A 403 -0.53 21.90 3.56
C GLU A 403 -0.05 23.34 3.74
N THR A 404 -0.95 24.16 4.27
CA THR A 404 -0.68 25.52 4.70
C THR A 404 -0.81 25.61 6.24
N PRO A 405 -0.33 26.69 6.87
CA PRO A 405 -0.58 26.90 8.30
C PRO A 405 -2.06 26.84 8.69
N GLU A 406 -2.94 27.29 7.80
CA GLU A 406 -4.39 27.22 7.99
C GLU A 406 -4.88 25.79 8.12
N ASP A 407 -4.33 24.83 7.34
CA ASP A 407 -4.67 23.41 7.48
C ASP A 407 -4.22 22.86 8.83
N TYR A 408 -3.02 23.23 9.27
CA TYR A 408 -2.47 22.80 10.56
C TYR A 408 -3.32 23.29 11.75
N PHE A 409 -3.84 24.50 11.67
CA PHE A 409 -4.65 25.11 12.72
C PHE A 409 -6.16 24.87 12.57
N ALA A 410 -6.62 24.22 11.51
CA ALA A 410 -8.04 24.06 11.17
C ALA A 410 -8.89 23.39 12.26
N THR A 411 -8.29 22.65 13.21
CA THR A 411 -8.99 21.95 14.28
C THR A 411 -8.95 22.68 15.63
N PHE A 412 -8.34 23.87 15.69
CA PHE A 412 -8.28 24.65 16.92
C PHE A 412 -9.43 25.64 17.00
N ASP A 413 -10.17 25.67 18.12
CA ASP A 413 -11.28 26.61 18.34
C ASP A 413 -10.84 28.08 18.40
N CYS A 414 -9.55 28.30 18.73
CA CYS A 414 -8.96 29.64 18.85
C CYS A 414 -8.22 30.11 17.58
N PHE A 415 -8.46 29.46 16.43
CA PHE A 415 -7.73 29.75 15.19
C PHE A 415 -7.88 31.21 14.74
N ASP A 416 -9.07 31.80 14.92
CA ASP A 416 -9.32 33.21 14.57
C ASP A 416 -8.49 34.20 15.40
N ASP A 417 -8.05 33.78 16.61
CA ASP A 417 -7.18 34.58 17.48
C ASP A 417 -5.69 34.47 17.10
N ILE A 418 -5.33 33.43 16.34
CA ILE A 418 -3.97 33.23 15.85
C ILE A 418 -3.77 34.05 14.59
N ARG A 419 -3.27 35.27 14.73
CA ARG A 419 -2.99 36.15 13.59
C ARG A 419 -1.75 35.62 12.84
N ILE A 420 -1.98 35.04 11.67
CA ILE A 420 -0.92 34.73 10.72
C ILE A 420 -0.54 36.05 10.02
N THR A 421 0.51 36.67 10.50
CA THR A 421 1.11 37.82 9.77
C THR A 421 1.84 37.26 8.56
N LYS A 422 1.35 37.60 7.38
CA LYS A 422 2.02 37.33 6.10
C LYS A 422 3.33 38.07 5.99
#